data_54422aeb24ffe7bb8c541d79a7a41cbe
#
_entry.id   54422aeb24ffe7bb8c541d79a7a41cbe
#
_cell.length_a   1.000
_cell.length_b   1.000
_cell.length_c   1.000
_cell.angle_alpha   90.00
_cell.angle_beta   90.00
_cell.angle_gamma   90.00
#
_symmetry.space_group_name_H-M   'P 1'
#
loop_
_entity.id
_entity.type
_entity.pdbx_description
1 polymer ?
#
loop_
_entity_poly.entity_id
_entity_poly.type
_entity_poly.pdbx_seq_one_letter_code
_entity_poly.pdbx_strand_id
1 'polypeptide(L)'
;EYRAESVALAPLFEIYDKKLEPVYRHKTTDETPVEIGSFRRNAPMIKPNGRYARPRVLIPVFPGTNCEMDSARAMRLAGAEAEVLVINNITAKGIEESVNAFANRLEDSQILFIPGGFSGGDEPEGSAKLIESFMRNARAAEAIERLLNRRDGLILGICNGFQALIK
;
A
#
# COMPACT_ATOMS: atom_id res chain seq x y z
N GLU A 1 -50.35 -7.76 2.35
CA GLU A 1 -50.59 -7.95 0.90
C GLU A 1 -49.48 -7.25 0.15
N TYR A 2 -48.59 -8.01 -0.50
CA TYR A 2 -47.60 -7.44 -1.41
C TYR A 2 -48.25 -7.27 -2.78
N ARG A 3 -48.36 -6.04 -3.25
CA ARG A 3 -48.70 -5.78 -4.65
C ARG A 3 -47.45 -5.97 -5.48
N ALA A 4 -47.46 -6.92 -6.40
CA ALA A 4 -46.41 -7.07 -7.39
C ALA A 4 -46.58 -5.95 -8.43
N GLU A 5 -45.70 -4.96 -8.39
CA GLU A 5 -45.58 -3.93 -9.42
C GLU A 5 -44.43 -4.29 -10.34
N SER A 6 -44.68 -4.25 -11.65
CA SER A 6 -43.63 -4.43 -12.64
C SER A 6 -43.06 -3.06 -13.02
N VAL A 7 -41.78 -2.83 -12.75
CA VAL A 7 -41.09 -1.59 -13.08
C VAL A 7 -40.03 -1.88 -14.12
N ALA A 8 -39.98 -1.05 -15.18
CA ALA A 8 -38.90 -1.14 -16.16
C ALA A 8 -37.56 -0.73 -15.54
N LEU A 9 -36.53 -1.54 -15.73
CA LEU A 9 -35.21 -1.29 -15.13
C LEU A 9 -34.46 -0.13 -15.81
N ALA A 10 -34.62 0.05 -17.12
CA ALA A 10 -33.91 1.08 -17.87
C ALA A 10 -34.07 2.51 -17.31
N PRO A 11 -35.29 2.99 -16.98
CA PRO A 11 -35.45 4.29 -16.36
C PRO A 11 -34.83 4.37 -14.95
N LEU A 12 -34.80 3.26 -14.21
CA LEU A 12 -34.18 3.25 -12.89
C LEU A 12 -32.65 3.37 -12.98
N PHE A 13 -32.04 2.69 -13.94
CA PHE A 13 -30.61 2.84 -14.19
C PHE A 13 -30.25 4.26 -14.64
N GLU A 14 -31.07 4.87 -15.49
CA GLU A 14 -30.84 6.24 -15.92
C GLU A 14 -30.90 7.24 -14.76
N ILE A 15 -31.87 7.09 -13.85
CA ILE A 15 -31.98 7.91 -12.65
C ILE A 15 -30.76 7.68 -11.73
N TYR A 16 -30.35 6.44 -11.56
CA TYR A 16 -29.22 6.07 -10.73
C TYR A 16 -27.91 6.69 -11.26
N ASP A 17 -27.64 6.53 -12.55
CA ASP A 17 -26.43 7.02 -13.19
C ASP A 17 -26.33 8.56 -13.19
N LYS A 18 -27.47 9.25 -13.32
CA LYS A 18 -27.51 10.70 -13.37
C LYS A 18 -27.63 11.39 -12.00
N LYS A 19 -27.90 10.65 -10.95
CA LYS A 19 -28.19 11.22 -9.63
C LYS A 19 -27.09 12.13 -9.10
N LEU A 20 -25.82 11.79 -9.31
CA LEU A 20 -24.68 12.54 -8.82
C LEU A 20 -24.04 13.44 -9.88
N GLU A 21 -24.49 13.40 -11.13
CA GLU A 21 -23.94 14.21 -12.23
C GLU A 21 -23.86 15.71 -11.95
N PRO A 22 -24.84 16.35 -11.25
CA PRO A 22 -24.73 17.77 -10.93
C PRO A 22 -23.58 18.10 -9.97
N VAL A 23 -23.14 17.13 -9.16
CA VAL A 23 -22.09 17.30 -8.13
C VAL A 23 -20.77 16.67 -8.59
N TYR A 24 -20.84 15.45 -9.13
CA TYR A 24 -19.70 14.69 -9.63
C TYR A 24 -19.99 14.20 -11.05
N ARG A 25 -19.42 14.87 -12.02
CA ARG A 25 -19.53 14.44 -13.41
C ARG A 25 -18.66 13.20 -13.62
N HIS A 26 -19.26 12.08 -14.02
CA HIS A 26 -18.51 10.86 -14.30
C HIS A 26 -17.96 10.83 -15.74
N LYS A 27 -18.50 11.67 -16.62
CA LYS A 27 -17.98 11.89 -17.97
C LYS A 27 -17.26 13.22 -18.02
N THR A 28 -16.01 13.21 -18.42
CA THR A 28 -15.29 14.44 -18.72
C THR A 28 -15.86 15.04 -20.01
N THR A 29 -15.95 16.37 -20.06
CA THR A 29 -16.33 17.07 -21.30
C THR A 29 -15.20 17.08 -22.33
N ASP A 30 -14.02 16.63 -21.93
CA ASP A 30 -12.85 16.51 -22.79
C ASP A 30 -12.74 15.06 -23.28
N GLU A 31 -13.15 14.85 -24.53
CA GLU A 31 -13.06 13.54 -25.20
C GLU A 31 -11.68 13.32 -25.84
N THR A 32 -10.70 14.13 -25.51
CA THR A 32 -9.34 13.96 -26.05
C THR A 32 -8.83 12.59 -25.57
N PRO A 33 -8.54 11.63 -26.45
CA PRO A 33 -8.02 10.34 -26.05
C PRO A 33 -6.69 10.54 -25.32
N VAL A 34 -6.62 10.07 -24.07
CA VAL A 34 -5.34 10.03 -23.37
C VAL A 34 -4.49 8.95 -24.03
N GLU A 35 -3.38 9.36 -24.66
CA GLU A 35 -2.41 8.40 -25.14
C GLU A 35 -1.81 7.66 -23.94
N ILE A 36 -2.26 6.44 -23.75
CA ILE A 36 -1.68 5.53 -22.74
C ILE A 36 -0.42 4.95 -23.37
N GLY A 37 0.73 5.51 -23.02
CA GLY A 37 2.02 4.96 -23.39
C GLY A 37 2.16 3.53 -22.83
N SER A 38 2.31 2.54 -23.72
CA SER A 38 2.64 1.20 -23.26
C SER A 38 4.09 1.17 -22.82
N PHE A 39 4.33 0.92 -21.53
CA PHE A 39 5.67 0.68 -21.04
C PHE A 39 6.17 -0.67 -21.55
N ARG A 40 7.22 -0.63 -22.37
CA ARG A 40 7.98 -1.84 -22.73
C ARG A 40 9.33 -1.75 -22.02
N ARG A 41 9.64 -2.76 -21.26
CA ARG A 41 10.97 -2.86 -20.64
C ARG A 41 12.00 -3.12 -21.73
N ASN A 42 12.78 -2.10 -22.05
CA ASN A 42 13.89 -2.21 -23.02
C ASN A 42 15.22 -2.59 -22.36
N ALA A 43 15.30 -2.54 -21.03
CA ALA A 43 16.49 -2.94 -20.29
C ALA A 43 16.51 -4.45 -20.04
N PRO A 44 17.68 -5.08 -20.07
CA PRO A 44 17.81 -6.48 -19.67
C PRO A 44 17.31 -6.67 -18.24
N MET A 45 16.74 -7.85 -17.96
CA MET A 45 16.30 -8.19 -16.63
C MET A 45 17.52 -8.19 -15.69
N ILE A 46 17.50 -7.33 -14.69
CA ILE A 46 18.57 -7.28 -13.68
C ILE A 46 18.55 -8.62 -12.96
N LYS A 47 19.66 -9.34 -13.03
CA LYS A 47 19.81 -10.55 -12.22
C LYS A 47 20.10 -10.14 -10.79
N PRO A 48 19.36 -10.66 -9.81
CA PRO A 48 19.63 -10.32 -8.41
C PRO A 48 21.04 -10.76 -8.02
N ASN A 49 21.73 -9.93 -7.24
CA ASN A 49 23.09 -10.21 -6.76
C ASN A 49 23.12 -11.37 -5.74
N GLY A 50 21.98 -11.71 -5.16
CA GLY A 50 21.81 -12.81 -4.22
C GLY A 50 20.66 -13.72 -4.60
N ARG A 51 20.77 -15.00 -4.27
CA ARG A 51 19.69 -15.96 -4.37
C ARG A 51 19.28 -16.38 -2.97
N TYR A 52 18.05 -16.04 -2.61
CA TYR A 52 17.46 -16.45 -1.35
C TYR A 52 16.49 -17.59 -1.63
N ALA A 53 16.65 -18.72 -0.99
CA ALA A 53 15.72 -19.84 -1.12
C ALA A 53 14.33 -19.47 -0.59
N ARG A 54 14.31 -18.65 0.47
CA ARG A 54 13.10 -18.06 1.06
C ARG A 54 13.41 -16.60 1.39
N PRO A 55 12.99 -15.64 0.56
CA PRO A 55 13.17 -14.23 0.89
C PRO A 55 12.32 -13.85 2.12
N ARG A 56 12.90 -13.06 3.01
CA ARG A 56 12.21 -12.53 4.19
C ARG A 56 11.48 -11.25 3.82
N VAL A 57 10.22 -11.15 4.24
CA VAL A 57 9.37 -9.99 4.01
C VAL A 57 8.98 -9.39 5.34
N LEU A 58 9.33 -8.13 5.56
CA LEU A 58 8.87 -7.36 6.72
C LEU A 58 7.61 -6.62 6.36
N ILE A 59 6.57 -6.78 7.18
CA ILE A 59 5.26 -6.14 7.02
C ILE A 59 4.99 -5.27 8.25
N PRO A 60 5.29 -3.96 8.22
CA PRO A 60 4.94 -3.07 9.31
C PRO A 60 3.44 -2.81 9.33
N VAL A 61 2.87 -2.85 10.54
CA VAL A 61 1.44 -2.65 10.79
C VAL A 61 1.27 -1.43 11.67
N PHE A 62 0.61 -0.42 11.14
CA PHE A 62 0.29 0.83 11.81
C PHE A 62 -1.14 0.81 12.31
N PRO A 63 -1.52 1.62 13.31
CA PRO A 63 -2.93 1.81 13.66
C PRO A 63 -3.75 2.18 12.42
N GLY A 64 -4.80 1.41 12.15
CA GLY A 64 -5.63 1.55 10.96
C GLY A 64 -5.14 0.79 9.72
N THR A 65 -4.00 0.09 9.77
CA THR A 65 -3.62 -0.87 8.74
C THR A 65 -4.61 -2.03 8.71
N ASN A 66 -4.94 -2.47 7.50
CA ASN A 66 -5.72 -3.68 7.23
C ASN A 66 -4.97 -4.56 6.22
N CYS A 67 -5.43 -5.79 6.05
CA CYS A 67 -4.90 -6.74 5.08
C CYS A 67 -3.47 -7.23 5.38
N GLU A 68 -2.92 -7.00 6.56
CA GLU A 68 -1.59 -7.50 6.95
C GLU A 68 -1.54 -9.02 6.97
N MET A 69 -2.61 -9.66 7.43
CA MET A 69 -2.69 -11.12 7.47
C MET A 69 -2.82 -11.73 6.08
N ASP A 70 -3.63 -11.12 5.20
CA ASP A 70 -3.78 -11.54 3.82
C ASP A 70 -2.48 -11.30 3.03
N SER A 71 -1.82 -10.19 3.28
CA SER A 71 -0.51 -9.85 2.71
C SER A 71 0.55 -10.88 3.13
N ALA A 72 0.63 -11.20 4.41
CA ALA A 72 1.55 -12.21 4.92
C ALA A 72 1.25 -13.60 4.34
N ARG A 73 -0.03 -13.94 4.21
CA ARG A 73 -0.46 -15.19 3.56
C ARG A 73 -0.03 -15.25 2.10
N ALA A 74 -0.27 -14.17 1.34
CA ALA A 74 0.10 -14.10 -0.07
C ALA A 74 1.61 -14.27 -0.26
N MET A 75 2.42 -13.61 0.57
CA MET A 75 3.88 -13.73 0.53
C MET A 75 4.34 -15.16 0.87
N ARG A 76 3.73 -15.79 1.88
CA ARG A 76 4.05 -17.20 2.24
C ARG A 76 3.68 -18.17 1.14
N LEU A 77 2.53 -17.97 0.48
CA LEU A 77 2.12 -18.78 -0.67
C LEU A 77 3.08 -18.62 -1.86
N ALA A 78 3.69 -17.43 -2.02
CA ALA A 78 4.75 -17.18 -2.99
C ALA A 78 6.13 -17.77 -2.59
N GLY A 79 6.23 -18.43 -1.43
CA GLY A 79 7.47 -19.06 -0.95
C GLY A 79 8.35 -18.18 -0.07
N ALA A 80 7.88 -17.02 0.35
CA ALA A 80 8.62 -16.13 1.24
C ALA A 80 8.36 -16.43 2.73
N GLU A 81 9.23 -15.92 3.60
CA GLU A 81 9.01 -15.83 5.04
C GLU A 81 8.50 -14.44 5.38
N ALA A 82 7.19 -14.34 5.70
CA ALA A 82 6.58 -13.07 6.04
C ALA A 82 6.47 -12.88 7.55
N GLU A 83 7.02 -11.76 8.01
CA GLU A 83 6.98 -11.30 9.39
C GLU A 83 6.13 -10.04 9.50
N VAL A 84 5.17 -10.04 10.43
CA VAL A 84 4.33 -8.88 10.76
C VAL A 84 4.93 -8.18 11.97
N LEU A 85 5.21 -6.89 11.84
CA LEU A 85 5.71 -6.03 12.92
C LEU A 85 4.71 -4.96 13.26
N VAL A 86 4.11 -5.03 14.45
CA VAL A 86 3.19 -4.01 14.95
C VAL A 86 3.97 -2.78 15.40
N ILE A 87 3.59 -1.62 14.87
CA ILE A 87 4.15 -0.32 15.26
C ILE A 87 3.35 0.25 16.41
N ASN A 88 3.99 0.37 17.57
CA ASN A 88 3.39 0.94 18.76
C ASN A 88 3.60 2.46 18.78
N ASN A 89 2.52 3.22 18.61
CA ASN A 89 2.53 4.68 18.59
C ASN A 89 1.85 5.32 19.81
N ILE A 90 1.56 4.56 20.87
CA ILE A 90 0.84 5.05 22.06
C ILE A 90 1.72 5.98 22.90
N THR A 91 3.02 5.72 22.95
CA THR A 91 3.98 6.51 23.74
C THR A 91 5.21 6.83 22.90
N ALA A 92 5.92 7.91 23.26
CA ALA A 92 7.19 8.27 22.62
C ALA A 92 8.21 7.11 22.69
N LYS A 93 8.28 6.43 23.83
CA LYS A 93 9.13 5.24 24.01
C LYS A 93 8.70 4.09 23.10
N GLY A 94 7.38 3.85 22.96
CA GLY A 94 6.85 2.82 22.06
C GLY A 94 7.18 3.10 20.59
N ILE A 95 7.17 4.37 20.18
CA ILE A 95 7.59 4.78 18.84
C ILE A 95 9.09 4.50 18.64
N GLU A 96 9.93 4.90 19.59
CA GLU A 96 11.36 4.68 19.52
C GLU A 96 11.70 3.18 19.46
N GLU A 97 11.09 2.38 20.31
CA GLU A 97 11.24 0.91 20.30
C GLU A 97 10.79 0.31 18.97
N SER A 98 9.68 0.80 18.39
CA SER A 98 9.16 0.35 17.09
C SER A 98 10.09 0.72 15.94
N VAL A 99 10.65 1.94 15.93
CA VAL A 99 11.64 2.37 14.94
C VAL A 99 12.89 1.49 15.01
N ASN A 100 13.36 1.21 16.22
CA ASN A 100 14.53 0.35 16.43
C ASN A 100 14.26 -1.08 15.96
N ALA A 101 13.11 -1.64 16.32
CA ALA A 101 12.70 -2.98 15.89
C ALA A 101 12.55 -3.05 14.37
N PHE A 102 11.92 -2.05 13.75
CA PHE A 102 11.77 -1.95 12.31
C PHE A 102 13.12 -1.95 11.59
N ALA A 103 14.03 -1.05 12.00
CA ALA A 103 15.34 -0.95 11.37
C ALA A 103 16.13 -2.26 11.49
N ASN A 104 16.16 -2.86 12.69
CA ASN A 104 16.88 -4.11 12.90
C ASN A 104 16.32 -5.28 12.09
N ARG A 105 14.99 -5.42 12.01
CA ARG A 105 14.37 -6.51 11.24
C ARG A 105 14.47 -6.30 9.74
N LEU A 106 14.48 -5.03 9.30
CA LEU A 106 14.65 -4.71 7.89
C LEU A 106 16.05 -5.09 7.39
N GLU A 107 17.08 -5.06 8.25
CA GLU A 107 18.43 -5.53 7.89
C GLU A 107 18.46 -7.01 7.48
N ASP A 108 17.60 -7.83 8.08
CA ASP A 108 17.51 -9.26 7.76
C ASP A 108 16.50 -9.56 6.65
N SER A 109 15.76 -8.57 6.18
CA SER A 109 14.68 -8.73 5.20
C SER A 109 15.15 -8.34 3.79
N GLN A 110 14.60 -8.97 2.77
CA GLN A 110 14.84 -8.65 1.37
C GLN A 110 13.70 -7.81 0.78
N ILE A 111 12.55 -7.85 1.43
CA ILE A 111 11.35 -7.14 0.95
C ILE A 111 10.72 -6.38 2.13
N LEU A 112 10.44 -5.11 1.90
CA LEU A 112 9.55 -4.32 2.75
C LEU A 112 8.18 -4.28 2.07
N PHE A 113 7.14 -4.79 2.73
CA PHE A 113 5.78 -4.77 2.20
C PHE A 113 4.88 -3.92 3.08
N ILE A 114 4.37 -2.84 2.52
CA ILE A 114 3.50 -1.89 3.21
C ILE A 114 2.05 -2.18 2.78
N PRO A 115 1.22 -2.75 3.66
CA PRO A 115 -0.15 -3.13 3.32
C PRO A 115 -1.09 -1.94 3.19
N GLY A 116 -2.32 -2.23 2.79
CA GLY A 116 -3.40 -1.27 2.71
C GLY A 116 -4.08 -0.98 4.05
N GLY A 117 -5.10 -0.17 4.00
CA GLY A 117 -5.90 0.27 5.13
C GLY A 117 -6.07 1.77 5.15
N PHE A 118 -6.25 2.31 6.35
CA PHE A 118 -6.43 3.74 6.62
C PHE A 118 -5.56 4.12 7.81
N SER A 119 -4.25 4.12 7.61
CA SER A 119 -3.29 4.37 8.69
C SER A 119 -3.50 5.74 9.33
N GLY A 120 -3.63 5.74 10.65
CA GLY A 120 -3.98 6.95 11.41
C GLY A 120 -5.36 7.52 11.09
N GLY A 121 -6.26 6.73 10.47
CA GLY A 121 -7.59 7.16 10.05
C GLY A 121 -7.59 8.05 8.80
N ASP A 122 -6.45 8.25 8.14
CA ASP A 122 -6.26 9.16 7.01
C ASP A 122 -6.69 10.62 7.28
N GLU A 123 -6.72 11.01 8.56
CA GLU A 123 -7.10 12.34 9.03
C GLU A 123 -5.87 13.16 9.48
N PRO A 124 -5.97 14.52 9.46
CA PRO A 124 -7.01 15.33 8.83
C PRO A 124 -6.82 15.56 7.32
N GLU A 125 -5.67 15.33 6.75
CA GLU A 125 -5.34 15.71 5.39
C GLU A 125 -4.57 14.65 4.62
N GLY A 126 -4.98 13.45 4.73
CA GLY A 126 -4.46 12.56 3.75
C GLY A 126 -3.91 11.27 4.18
N SER A 127 -4.23 10.44 3.30
CA SER A 127 -3.90 9.04 3.28
C SER A 127 -2.42 8.83 3.55
N ALA A 128 -2.16 7.90 4.46
CA ALA A 128 -0.83 7.37 4.74
C ALA A 128 0.16 8.32 5.45
N LYS A 129 -0.28 9.47 5.96
CA LYS A 129 0.61 10.42 6.67
C LYS A 129 1.34 9.79 7.86
N LEU A 130 0.69 8.89 8.58
CA LEU A 130 1.32 8.19 9.70
C LEU A 130 2.47 7.30 9.24
N ILE A 131 2.27 6.57 8.15
CA ILE A 131 3.31 5.71 7.55
C ILE A 131 4.46 6.58 7.05
N GLU A 132 4.13 7.64 6.29
CA GLU A 132 5.13 8.59 5.77
C GLU A 132 5.99 9.16 6.89
N SER A 133 5.36 9.69 7.95
CA SER A 133 6.07 10.28 9.09
C SER A 133 7.00 9.27 9.78
N PHE A 134 6.57 8.02 9.91
CA PHE A 134 7.39 6.96 10.47
C PHE A 134 8.58 6.62 9.56
N MET A 135 8.34 6.50 8.25
CA MET A 135 9.39 6.17 7.28
C MET A 135 10.43 7.30 7.13
N ARG A 136 10.05 8.55 7.39
CA ARG A 136 10.94 9.72 7.41
C ARG A 136 11.78 9.83 8.70
N ASN A 137 11.51 9.03 9.72
CA ASN A 137 12.43 8.94 10.85
C ASN A 137 13.83 8.54 10.35
N ALA A 138 14.86 9.25 10.81
CA ALA A 138 16.22 9.09 10.28
C ALA A 138 16.71 7.64 10.29
N ARG A 139 16.44 6.88 11.36
CA ARG A 139 16.86 5.48 11.46
C ARG A 139 16.07 4.55 10.54
N ALA A 140 14.76 4.78 10.41
CA ALA A 140 13.92 4.02 9.49
C ALA A 140 14.32 4.31 8.04
N ALA A 141 14.49 5.58 7.68
CA ALA A 141 14.91 6.02 6.35
C ALA A 141 16.26 5.42 5.96
N GLU A 142 17.24 5.45 6.86
CA GLU A 142 18.56 4.85 6.61
C GLU A 142 18.49 3.34 6.38
N ALA A 143 17.66 2.62 7.14
CA ALA A 143 17.46 1.18 6.93
C ALA A 143 16.81 0.88 5.58
N ILE A 144 15.83 1.69 5.16
CA ILE A 144 15.19 1.60 3.85
C ILE A 144 16.19 1.89 2.73
N GLU A 145 16.97 2.94 2.87
CA GLU A 145 18.00 3.28 1.89
C GLU A 145 19.04 2.15 1.74
N ARG A 146 19.47 1.55 2.83
CA ARG A 146 20.37 0.38 2.79
C ARG A 146 19.71 -0.82 2.10
N LEU A 147 18.43 -1.08 2.38
CA LEU A 147 17.69 -2.14 1.71
C LEU A 147 17.72 -1.96 0.18
N LEU A 148 17.40 -0.76 -0.30
CA LEU A 148 17.27 -0.49 -1.73
C LEU A 148 18.63 -0.35 -2.44
N ASN A 149 19.54 0.45 -1.87
CA ASN A 149 20.73 0.90 -2.59
C ASN A 149 21.96 0.02 -2.34
N ARG A 150 21.99 -0.76 -1.25
CA ARG A 150 23.15 -1.59 -0.91
C ARG A 150 22.88 -3.08 -0.95
N ARG A 151 21.64 -3.48 -0.73
CA ARG A 151 21.28 -4.90 -0.60
C ARG A 151 20.38 -5.42 -1.73
N ASP A 152 20.08 -4.56 -2.72
CA ASP A 152 19.26 -4.90 -3.88
C ASP A 152 17.86 -5.44 -3.47
N GLY A 153 17.32 -4.87 -2.40
CA GLY A 153 16.04 -5.25 -1.85
C GLY A 153 14.88 -4.57 -2.58
N LEU A 154 13.68 -4.96 -2.20
CA LEU A 154 12.44 -4.49 -2.82
C LEU A 154 11.52 -3.82 -1.82
N ILE A 155 10.75 -2.84 -2.29
CA ILE A 155 9.62 -2.29 -1.56
C ILE A 155 8.34 -2.49 -2.38
N LEU A 156 7.29 -2.97 -1.72
CA LEU A 156 5.95 -3.08 -2.29
C LEU A 156 4.97 -2.34 -1.39
N GLY A 157 4.23 -1.41 -1.95
CA GLY A 157 3.12 -0.73 -1.29
C GLY A 157 1.81 -0.99 -2.00
N ILE A 158 0.76 -1.33 -1.25
CA ILE A 158 -0.57 -1.56 -1.80
C ILE A 158 -1.56 -0.58 -1.16
N CYS A 159 -2.41 0.07 -1.97
CA CYS A 159 -3.44 1.00 -1.54
C CYS A 159 -2.85 2.10 -0.63
N ASN A 160 -3.15 2.08 0.66
CA ASN A 160 -2.59 3.04 1.63
C ASN A 160 -1.04 2.98 1.69
N GLY A 161 -0.48 1.78 1.55
CA GLY A 161 0.99 1.61 1.43
C GLY A 161 1.56 2.23 0.16
N PHE A 162 0.85 2.14 -0.98
CA PHE A 162 1.24 2.83 -2.20
C PHE A 162 1.17 4.35 -2.03
N GLN A 163 0.12 4.85 -1.39
CA GLN A 163 -0.02 6.28 -1.09
C GLN A 163 1.14 6.81 -0.25
N ALA A 164 1.65 5.99 0.69
CA ALA A 164 2.83 6.35 1.47
C ALA A 164 4.11 6.45 0.63
N LEU A 165 4.24 5.60 -0.40
CA LEU A 165 5.45 5.57 -1.23
C LEU A 165 5.55 6.71 -2.23
N ILE A 166 4.45 7.35 -2.59
CA ILE A 166 4.43 8.47 -3.56
C ILE A 166 4.45 9.85 -2.90
N LYS A 167 4.45 9.93 -1.60
CA LYS A 167 4.58 11.16 -0.80
C LYS A 167 6.00 11.38 -0.32
#